data_5d82ce7f16a25f1104d839d864c7810e
#
_entry.id   5d82ce7f16a25f1104d839d864c7810e
#
_cell.length_a   1.000
_cell.length_b   1.000
_cell.length_c   1.000
_cell.angle_alpha   90.00
_cell.angle_beta   90.00
_cell.angle_gamma   90.00
#
_symmetry.space_group_name_H-M   'P 1'
#
loop_
_entity.id
_entity.type
_entity.pdbx_description
1 polymer ?
#
loop_
_entity_poly.entity_id
_entity_poly.type
_entity_poly.pdbx_seq_one_letter_code
_entity_poly.pdbx_strand_id
1 'polypeptide(L)'
;KAGCGGVFIGFESPTPEGLLELGKKFNLVKDRDFRASVRRIQRHNILVVGSFIIGLDIDEPGIGNRVAEVASQYGVDMLSVLFLTPLPGTRLWDRMKSEGRITLDAFPEDWKYYTLTFPVARYKRLSLDGVIQEMISCNRHFYSRARILRRVCSNLWQRRKPLISLVGNLSYRSNFRLYCKAYADFKCQRGNRHD
;
A
#
# COMPACT_ATOMS: atom_id res chain seq x y z
N LYS A 1 -1.24 0.88 -31.46
CA LYS A 1 -1.21 -0.09 -30.34
C LYS A 1 -0.03 0.29 -29.44
N ALA A 2 -0.30 0.80 -28.23
CA ALA A 2 0.74 1.37 -27.34
C ALA A 2 1.60 0.33 -26.61
N GLY A 3 1.30 -0.98 -26.69
CA GLY A 3 2.06 -2.03 -26.01
C GLY A 3 1.98 -2.02 -24.48
N CYS A 4 0.95 -1.41 -23.89
CA CYS A 4 0.79 -1.35 -22.43
C CYS A 4 0.69 -2.75 -21.82
N GLY A 5 1.60 -3.09 -20.91
CA GLY A 5 1.67 -4.40 -20.25
C GLY A 5 1.12 -4.41 -18.82
N GLY A 6 1.03 -3.27 -18.18
CA GLY A 6 0.52 -3.11 -16.81
C GLY A 6 0.14 -1.68 -16.50
N VAL A 7 -0.73 -1.50 -15.51
CA VAL A 7 -1.16 -0.20 -14.98
C VAL A 7 -1.09 -0.20 -13.46
N PHE A 8 -0.76 0.96 -12.91
CA PHE A 8 -0.77 1.23 -11.47
C PHE A 8 -2.01 2.08 -11.14
N ILE A 9 -2.86 1.60 -10.25
CA ILE A 9 -4.13 2.23 -9.91
C ILE A 9 -4.18 2.51 -8.41
N GLY A 10 -4.36 3.79 -8.04
CA GLY A 10 -4.60 4.20 -6.66
C GLY A 10 -6.06 3.94 -6.25
N PHE A 11 -6.28 2.93 -5.42
CA PHE A 11 -7.54 2.71 -4.71
C PHE A 11 -7.58 3.47 -3.39
N GLU A 12 -6.42 3.71 -2.83
CA GLU A 12 -6.06 4.54 -1.68
C GLU A 12 -6.53 3.96 -0.34
N SER A 13 -7.82 3.77 -0.12
CA SER A 13 -8.34 3.22 1.14
C SER A 13 -9.40 2.13 0.88
N PRO A 14 -9.48 1.10 1.75
CA PRO A 14 -10.53 0.10 1.69
C PRO A 14 -11.86 0.59 2.29
N THR A 15 -11.92 1.80 2.85
CA THR A 15 -13.08 2.35 3.54
C THR A 15 -13.55 3.66 2.91
N PRO A 16 -14.88 3.92 2.89
CA PRO A 16 -15.40 5.21 2.44
C PRO A 16 -14.86 6.39 3.24
N GLU A 17 -14.71 6.24 4.55
CA GLU A 17 -14.22 7.27 5.47
C GLU A 17 -12.77 7.64 5.14
N GLY A 18 -11.90 6.64 4.86
CA GLY A 18 -10.53 6.88 4.44
C GLY A 18 -10.43 7.58 3.09
N LEU A 19 -11.32 7.25 2.16
CA LEU A 19 -11.41 7.97 0.89
C LEU A 19 -11.84 9.43 1.07
N LEU A 20 -12.74 9.70 2.02
CA LEU A 20 -13.14 11.07 2.37
C LEU A 20 -11.97 11.84 2.99
N GLU A 21 -11.24 11.23 3.91
CA GLU A 21 -10.03 11.82 4.53
C GLU A 21 -9.00 12.23 3.48
N LEU A 22 -8.79 11.38 2.47
CA LEU A 22 -7.86 11.63 1.36
C LEU A 22 -8.43 12.58 0.29
N GLY A 23 -9.69 13.02 0.40
CA GLY A 23 -10.35 13.85 -0.61
C GLY A 23 -10.64 13.10 -1.92
N LYS A 24 -10.62 11.77 -1.92
CA LYS A 24 -10.82 10.91 -3.10
C LYS A 24 -12.32 10.66 -3.36
N LYS A 25 -13.12 11.71 -3.40
CA LYS A 25 -14.58 11.64 -3.64
C LYS A 25 -14.95 10.88 -4.91
N PHE A 26 -14.09 10.93 -5.94
CA PHE A 26 -14.29 10.17 -7.18
C PHE A 26 -14.38 8.65 -6.96
N ASN A 27 -13.67 8.12 -5.96
CA ASN A 27 -13.72 6.69 -5.64
C ASN A 27 -14.99 6.31 -4.84
N LEU A 28 -15.76 7.30 -4.36
CA LEU A 28 -17.02 7.12 -3.61
C LEU A 28 -18.25 7.18 -4.50
N VAL A 29 -18.10 7.35 -5.82
CA VAL A 29 -19.23 7.40 -6.75
C VAL A 29 -20.07 6.13 -6.59
N LYS A 30 -21.35 6.30 -6.29
CA LYS A 30 -22.33 5.23 -6.10
C LYS A 30 -22.31 4.31 -7.33
N ASP A 31 -22.42 3.00 -7.10
CA ASP A 31 -22.42 1.96 -8.14
C ASP A 31 -21.08 1.71 -8.87
N ARG A 32 -19.97 2.22 -8.36
CA ARG A 32 -18.66 1.90 -8.94
C ARG A 32 -18.20 0.51 -8.57
N ASP A 33 -18.29 -0.42 -9.51
CA ASP A 33 -17.73 -1.78 -9.37
C ASP A 33 -16.24 -1.77 -9.77
N PHE A 34 -15.36 -1.63 -8.76
CA PHE A 34 -13.91 -1.70 -8.97
C PHE A 34 -13.47 -3.06 -9.52
N ARG A 35 -14.14 -4.14 -9.12
CA ARG A 35 -13.85 -5.48 -9.62
C ARG A 35 -14.16 -5.61 -11.12
N ALA A 36 -15.30 -5.08 -11.56
CA ALA A 36 -15.63 -5.05 -12.98
C ALA A 36 -14.65 -4.19 -13.76
N SER A 37 -14.24 -3.04 -13.21
CA SER A 37 -13.26 -2.14 -13.81
C SER A 37 -11.90 -2.80 -13.98
N VAL A 38 -11.38 -3.47 -12.93
CA VAL A 38 -10.14 -4.23 -12.96
C VAL A 38 -10.21 -5.34 -13.99
N ARG A 39 -11.30 -6.13 -14.00
CA ARG A 39 -11.51 -7.20 -14.99
C ARG A 39 -11.55 -6.68 -16.42
N ARG A 40 -12.16 -5.51 -16.64
CA ARG A 40 -12.21 -4.87 -17.97
C ARG A 40 -10.80 -4.56 -18.49
N ILE A 41 -9.93 -4.00 -17.64
CA ILE A 41 -8.53 -3.75 -17.98
C ILE A 41 -7.79 -5.06 -18.26
N GLN A 42 -7.98 -6.03 -17.39
CA GLN A 42 -7.32 -7.34 -17.49
C GLN A 42 -7.73 -8.13 -18.74
N ARG A 43 -8.94 -7.94 -19.30
CA ARG A 43 -9.38 -8.56 -20.58
C ARG A 43 -8.51 -8.10 -21.76
N HIS A 44 -7.84 -6.95 -21.66
CA HIS A 44 -6.89 -6.47 -22.66
C HIS A 44 -5.45 -6.95 -22.41
N ASN A 45 -5.28 -7.98 -21.58
CA ASN A 45 -3.97 -8.56 -21.21
C ASN A 45 -3.04 -7.55 -20.52
N ILE A 46 -3.61 -6.62 -19.76
CA ILE A 46 -2.93 -5.60 -18.95
C ILE A 46 -3.00 -6.01 -17.49
N LEU A 47 -1.84 -6.12 -16.83
CA LEU A 47 -1.76 -6.41 -15.39
C LEU A 47 -2.14 -5.17 -14.58
N VAL A 48 -2.81 -5.38 -13.45
CA VAL A 48 -3.22 -4.29 -12.55
C VAL A 48 -2.47 -4.40 -11.23
N VAL A 49 -1.70 -3.35 -10.92
CA VAL A 49 -1.12 -3.12 -9.59
C VAL A 49 -2.05 -2.17 -8.84
N GLY A 50 -2.66 -2.64 -7.77
CA GLY A 50 -3.50 -1.81 -6.89
C GLY A 50 -2.65 -1.14 -5.81
N SER A 51 -2.82 0.16 -5.61
CA SER A 51 -2.15 0.91 -4.55
C SER A 51 -3.12 1.29 -3.45
N PHE A 52 -2.68 1.11 -2.20
CA PHE A 52 -3.40 1.49 -0.99
C PHE A 52 -2.48 2.21 -0.02
N ILE A 53 -3.06 3.05 0.85
CA ILE A 53 -2.36 3.80 1.88
C ILE A 53 -2.80 3.26 3.24
N ILE A 54 -1.85 3.10 4.17
CA ILE A 54 -2.07 2.77 5.58
C ILE A 54 -1.52 3.92 6.44
N GLY A 55 -2.16 4.17 7.58
CA GLY A 55 -1.80 5.22 8.52
C GLY A 55 -2.66 6.47 8.39
N LEU A 56 -3.87 6.33 7.85
CA LEU A 56 -4.89 7.38 7.89
C LEU A 56 -5.32 7.64 9.35
N ASP A 57 -5.84 8.82 9.59
CA ASP A 57 -6.28 9.23 10.94
C ASP A 57 -7.40 8.35 11.51
N ILE A 58 -8.14 7.68 10.62
CA ILE A 58 -9.22 6.75 10.96
C ILE A 58 -8.79 5.29 11.05
N ASP A 59 -7.57 4.96 10.61
CA ASP A 59 -7.12 3.57 10.54
C ASP A 59 -6.94 2.98 11.94
N GLU A 60 -7.45 1.78 12.14
CA GLU A 60 -7.40 1.01 13.36
C GLU A 60 -6.65 -0.31 13.17
N PRO A 61 -6.23 -0.99 14.24
CA PRO A 61 -5.66 -2.33 14.15
C PRO A 61 -6.55 -3.27 13.32
N GLY A 62 -5.93 -4.02 12.40
CA GLY A 62 -6.62 -4.87 11.43
C GLY A 62 -6.77 -4.27 10.03
N ILE A 63 -6.43 -2.98 9.85
CA ILE A 63 -6.53 -2.32 8.56
C ILE A 63 -5.69 -3.01 7.48
N GLY A 64 -4.51 -3.53 7.83
CA GLY A 64 -3.66 -4.24 6.89
C GLY A 64 -4.33 -5.47 6.28
N ASN A 65 -4.98 -6.29 7.09
CA ASN A 65 -5.73 -7.45 6.60
C ASN A 65 -6.92 -7.01 5.74
N ARG A 66 -7.62 -5.95 6.14
CA ARG A 66 -8.75 -5.39 5.38
C ARG A 66 -8.31 -4.90 3.99
N VAL A 67 -7.19 -4.19 3.90
CA VAL A 67 -6.59 -3.79 2.61
C VAL A 67 -6.31 -5.01 1.73
N ALA A 68 -5.67 -6.05 2.29
CA ALA A 68 -5.35 -7.27 1.54
C ALA A 68 -6.59 -8.02 1.04
N GLU A 69 -7.67 -8.03 1.81
CA GLU A 69 -8.95 -8.63 1.44
C GLU A 69 -9.63 -7.83 0.32
N VAL A 70 -9.76 -6.52 0.49
CA VAL A 70 -10.38 -5.64 -0.51
C VAL A 70 -9.60 -5.68 -1.83
N ALA A 71 -8.26 -5.62 -1.79
CA ALA A 71 -7.42 -5.78 -2.97
C ALA A 71 -7.66 -7.12 -3.67
N SER A 72 -7.84 -8.20 -2.89
CA SER A 72 -8.16 -9.53 -3.42
C SER A 72 -9.57 -9.60 -4.02
N GLN A 73 -10.55 -8.91 -3.42
CA GLN A 73 -11.91 -8.79 -3.93
C GLN A 73 -11.96 -8.01 -5.25
N TYR A 74 -11.18 -6.92 -5.36
CA TYR A 74 -11.04 -6.17 -6.61
C TYR A 74 -10.33 -6.98 -7.70
N GLY A 75 -9.59 -8.02 -7.31
CA GLY A 75 -8.93 -8.94 -8.24
C GLY A 75 -7.66 -8.36 -8.84
N VAL A 76 -6.97 -7.46 -8.13
CA VAL A 76 -5.68 -6.92 -8.61
C VAL A 76 -4.63 -8.02 -8.71
N ASP A 77 -3.74 -7.90 -9.68
CA ASP A 77 -2.68 -8.90 -9.90
C ASP A 77 -1.55 -8.75 -8.89
N MET A 78 -1.26 -7.52 -8.48
CA MET A 78 -0.25 -7.17 -7.48
C MET A 78 -0.77 -6.04 -6.59
N LEU A 79 -0.26 -5.98 -5.38
CA LEU A 79 -0.62 -4.99 -4.37
C LEU A 79 0.62 -4.18 -3.97
N SER A 80 0.51 -2.87 -4.01
CA SER A 80 1.46 -1.93 -3.43
C SER A 80 0.81 -1.23 -2.24
N VAL A 81 1.42 -1.31 -1.08
CA VAL A 81 0.92 -0.61 0.12
C VAL A 81 1.96 0.40 0.55
N LEU A 82 1.50 1.61 0.84
CA LEU A 82 2.32 2.75 1.19
C LEU A 82 1.88 3.31 2.54
N PHE A 83 2.80 3.91 3.28
CA PHE A 83 2.44 4.68 4.46
C PHE A 83 1.94 6.07 4.08
N LEU A 84 0.96 6.58 4.82
CA LEU A 84 0.60 8.00 4.73
C LEU A 84 1.82 8.83 5.08
N THR A 85 2.41 9.46 4.07
CA THR A 85 3.67 10.20 4.20
C THR A 85 3.43 11.67 3.88
N PRO A 86 3.60 12.56 4.86
CA PRO A 86 3.52 14.00 4.65
C PRO A 86 4.78 14.46 3.91
N LEU A 87 4.68 14.66 2.60
CA LEU A 87 5.80 15.16 1.81
C LEU A 87 5.95 16.68 2.00
N PRO A 88 7.17 17.20 2.17
CA PRO A 88 7.41 18.63 2.30
C PRO A 88 6.78 19.44 1.16
N GLY A 89 6.18 20.58 1.49
CA GLY A 89 5.48 21.44 0.55
C GLY A 89 4.05 21.02 0.20
N THR A 90 3.52 19.97 0.84
CA THR A 90 2.11 19.57 0.69
C THR A 90 1.24 20.05 1.85
N ARG A 91 -0.07 20.22 1.61
CA ARG A 91 -1.04 20.55 2.68
C ARG A 91 -1.04 19.52 3.82
N LEU A 92 -0.74 18.26 3.52
CA LEU A 92 -0.62 17.22 4.53
C LEU A 92 0.59 17.47 5.44
N TRP A 93 1.72 17.89 4.86
CA TRP A 93 2.90 18.30 5.61
C TRP A 93 2.59 19.44 6.57
N ASP A 94 2.01 20.53 6.06
CA ASP A 94 1.71 21.72 6.85
C ASP A 94 0.76 21.38 8.02
N ARG A 95 -0.29 20.60 7.75
CA ARG A 95 -1.22 20.12 8.77
C ARG A 95 -0.51 19.27 9.83
N MET A 96 0.24 18.23 9.43
CA MET A 96 0.90 17.35 10.37
C MET A 96 2.02 18.05 11.15
N LYS A 97 2.65 19.04 10.54
CA LYS A 97 3.67 19.88 11.22
C LYS A 97 3.01 20.76 12.27
N SER A 98 1.90 21.43 11.97
CA SER A 98 1.15 22.23 12.96
C SER A 98 0.57 21.38 14.10
N GLU A 99 0.26 20.10 13.84
CA GLU A 99 -0.18 19.14 14.86
C GLU A 99 0.99 18.49 15.63
N GLY A 100 2.26 18.84 15.36
CA GLY A 100 3.45 18.25 16.00
C GLY A 100 3.65 16.77 15.71
N ARG A 101 3.17 16.31 14.56
CA ARG A 101 3.19 14.89 14.15
C ARG A 101 4.36 14.51 13.24
N ILE A 102 5.09 15.48 12.71
CA ILE A 102 6.31 15.20 11.95
C ILE A 102 7.40 14.78 12.92
N THR A 103 7.97 13.61 12.74
CA THR A 103 8.96 13.04 13.67
C THR A 103 10.36 12.97 13.08
N LEU A 104 10.48 13.20 11.78
CA LEU A 104 11.72 13.16 11.02
C LEU A 104 11.73 14.37 10.08
N ASP A 105 12.37 15.48 10.48
CA ASP A 105 12.38 16.73 9.72
C ASP A 105 13.78 17.31 9.46
N ALA A 106 14.83 16.63 9.95
CA ALA A 106 16.19 17.03 9.70
C ALA A 106 16.55 16.79 8.21
N PHE A 107 16.89 17.87 7.51
CA PHE A 107 17.42 17.83 6.16
C PHE A 107 18.96 17.89 6.21
N PRO A 108 19.67 17.07 5.42
CA PRO A 108 19.17 16.02 4.50
C PRO A 108 18.99 14.63 5.13
N GLU A 109 19.36 14.44 6.40
CA GLU A 109 19.57 13.14 7.05
C GLU A 109 18.32 12.28 7.07
N ASP A 110 17.15 12.88 7.31
CA ASP A 110 15.87 12.15 7.45
C ASP A 110 15.15 11.95 6.12
N TRP A 111 15.52 12.70 5.09
CA TRP A 111 14.80 12.66 3.81
C TRP A 111 14.95 11.33 3.06
N LYS A 112 15.96 10.53 3.38
CA LYS A 112 16.12 9.17 2.88
C LYS A 112 14.93 8.25 3.25
N TYR A 113 14.15 8.61 4.26
CA TYR A 113 12.97 7.85 4.70
C TYR A 113 11.66 8.32 4.04
N TYR A 114 11.65 9.46 3.35
CA TYR A 114 10.45 10.01 2.68
C TYR A 114 10.15 9.32 1.34
N THR A 115 10.24 7.99 1.33
CA THR A 115 10.04 7.14 0.16
C THR A 115 8.65 6.50 0.10
N LEU A 116 7.71 6.93 0.95
CA LEU A 116 6.37 6.33 1.14
C LEU A 116 6.39 4.91 1.74
N THR A 117 7.58 4.34 1.93
CA THR A 117 7.77 2.98 2.46
C THR A 117 8.19 2.95 3.92
N PHE A 118 8.45 4.11 4.53
CA PHE A 118 8.76 4.25 5.95
C PHE A 118 7.75 5.14 6.67
N PRO A 119 7.39 4.81 7.93
CA PRO A 119 6.47 5.61 8.72
C PRO A 119 7.20 6.81 9.35
N VAL A 120 7.17 7.97 8.69
CA VAL A 120 7.91 9.19 9.06
C VAL A 120 7.12 10.15 9.94
N ALA A 121 5.89 9.83 10.30
CA ALA A 121 5.00 10.66 11.10
C ALA A 121 4.37 9.90 12.27
N ARG A 122 3.75 10.62 13.21
CA ARG A 122 2.85 10.03 14.22
C ARG A 122 1.47 9.86 13.63
N TYR A 123 0.93 8.66 13.72
CA TYR A 123 -0.42 8.33 13.31
C TYR A 123 -1.37 8.45 14.51
N LYS A 124 -2.64 8.81 14.29
CA LYS A 124 -3.56 9.11 15.42
C LYS A 124 -3.95 7.88 16.22
N ARG A 125 -4.28 6.79 15.55
CA ARG A 125 -4.82 5.57 16.18
C ARG A 125 -3.86 4.39 16.17
N LEU A 126 -2.76 4.49 15.45
CA LEU A 126 -1.75 3.46 15.35
C LEU A 126 -0.41 3.96 15.88
N SER A 127 0.20 3.19 16.77
CA SER A 127 1.59 3.44 17.17
C SER A 127 2.54 3.18 15.99
N LEU A 128 3.80 3.58 16.13
CA LEU A 128 4.83 3.27 15.12
C LEU A 128 4.93 1.77 14.86
N ASP A 129 4.96 0.98 15.92
CA ASP A 129 4.99 -0.48 15.81
C ASP A 129 3.69 -1.02 15.22
N GLY A 130 2.56 -0.48 15.63
CA GLY A 130 1.25 -0.85 15.12
C GLY A 130 1.16 -0.66 13.60
N VAL A 131 1.52 0.51 13.08
CA VAL A 131 1.42 0.76 11.64
C VAL A 131 2.39 -0.11 10.82
N ILE A 132 3.58 -0.41 11.36
CA ILE A 132 4.52 -1.36 10.74
C ILE A 132 3.94 -2.77 10.74
N GLN A 133 3.31 -3.21 11.83
CA GLN A 133 2.66 -4.53 11.90
C GLN A 133 1.48 -4.65 10.92
N GLU A 134 0.70 -3.58 10.74
CA GLU A 134 -0.37 -3.55 9.74
C GLU A 134 0.20 -3.72 8.32
N MET A 135 1.30 -3.04 8.00
CA MET A 135 2.01 -3.22 6.73
C MET A 135 2.49 -4.67 6.54
N ILE A 136 3.08 -5.25 7.60
CA ILE A 136 3.57 -6.64 7.58
C ILE A 136 2.41 -7.61 7.40
N SER A 137 1.32 -7.44 8.13
CA SER A 137 0.13 -8.29 8.06
C SER A 137 -0.51 -8.24 6.68
N CYS A 138 -0.66 -7.04 6.11
CA CYS A 138 -1.19 -6.84 4.77
C CYS A 138 -0.39 -7.64 3.72
N ASN A 139 0.92 -7.47 3.72
CA ASN A 139 1.79 -8.14 2.74
C ASN A 139 1.79 -9.66 2.94
N ARG A 140 1.88 -10.15 4.17
CA ARG A 140 1.82 -11.59 4.47
C ARG A 140 0.50 -12.21 4.01
N HIS A 141 -0.61 -11.51 4.24
CA HIS A 141 -1.93 -11.97 3.88
C HIS A 141 -2.12 -12.00 2.37
N PHE A 142 -1.82 -10.90 1.66
CA PHE A 142 -2.00 -10.81 0.21
C PHE A 142 -1.03 -11.72 -0.54
N TYR A 143 0.25 -11.77 -0.14
CA TYR A 143 1.30 -12.56 -0.79
C TYR A 143 1.53 -13.93 -0.15
N SER A 144 0.53 -14.50 0.53
CA SER A 144 0.57 -15.89 0.97
C SER A 144 0.67 -16.86 -0.23
N ARG A 145 1.35 -18.00 -0.05
CA ARG A 145 1.58 -18.97 -1.13
C ARG A 145 0.27 -19.40 -1.81
N ALA A 146 -0.75 -19.72 -1.01
CA ALA A 146 -2.05 -20.13 -1.53
C ALA A 146 -2.71 -19.05 -2.39
N ARG A 147 -2.65 -17.77 -1.96
CA ARG A 147 -3.23 -16.65 -2.70
C ARG A 147 -2.46 -16.33 -3.98
N ILE A 148 -1.12 -16.43 -3.96
CA ILE A 148 -0.29 -16.32 -5.17
C ILE A 148 -0.69 -17.39 -6.17
N LEU A 149 -0.72 -18.66 -5.73
CA LEU A 149 -1.10 -19.78 -6.61
C LEU A 149 -2.49 -19.56 -7.21
N ARG A 150 -3.48 -19.19 -6.40
CA ARG A 150 -4.83 -18.89 -6.88
C ARG A 150 -4.85 -17.81 -7.98
N ARG A 151 -4.09 -16.72 -7.80
CA ARG A 151 -3.99 -15.64 -8.81
C ARG A 151 -3.31 -16.12 -10.09
N VAL A 152 -2.21 -16.88 -9.98
CA VAL A 152 -1.50 -17.42 -11.13
C VAL A 152 -2.37 -18.41 -11.90
N CYS A 153 -3.06 -19.32 -11.21
CA CYS A 153 -4.01 -20.25 -11.83
C CYS A 153 -5.16 -19.51 -12.51
N SER A 154 -5.71 -18.46 -11.88
CA SER A 154 -6.74 -17.62 -12.50
C SER A 154 -6.24 -16.94 -13.79
N ASN A 155 -4.99 -16.43 -13.75
CA ASN A 155 -4.39 -15.81 -14.92
C ASN A 155 -4.11 -16.83 -16.04
N LEU A 156 -3.70 -18.04 -15.70
CA LEU A 156 -3.51 -19.14 -16.66
C LEU A 156 -4.86 -19.52 -17.31
N TRP A 157 -5.89 -19.73 -16.51
CA TRP A 157 -7.24 -20.07 -16.99
C TRP A 157 -7.82 -19.01 -17.95
N GLN A 158 -7.55 -17.74 -17.65
CA GLN A 158 -8.01 -16.61 -18.46
C GLN A 158 -7.07 -16.29 -19.64
N ARG A 159 -6.10 -17.17 -19.93
CA ARG A 159 -5.09 -16.99 -20.99
C ARG A 159 -4.36 -15.65 -20.94
N ARG A 160 -4.13 -15.13 -19.72
CA ARG A 160 -3.36 -13.91 -19.48
C ARG A 160 -1.87 -14.25 -19.30
N LYS A 161 -1.09 -13.32 -18.72
CA LYS A 161 0.38 -13.45 -18.53
C LYS A 161 0.73 -14.15 -17.19
N PRO A 162 0.56 -15.48 -17.04
CA PRO A 162 0.76 -16.16 -15.76
C PRO A 162 2.21 -16.08 -15.27
N LEU A 163 3.19 -16.14 -16.16
CA LEU A 163 4.62 -16.05 -15.79
C LEU A 163 4.95 -14.67 -15.23
N ILE A 164 4.49 -13.58 -15.85
CA ILE A 164 4.74 -12.23 -15.35
C ILE A 164 4.03 -12.03 -14.01
N SER A 165 2.80 -12.53 -13.87
CA SER A 165 2.08 -12.50 -12.61
C SER A 165 2.83 -13.29 -11.51
N LEU A 166 3.34 -14.48 -11.83
CA LEU A 166 4.11 -15.30 -10.87
C LEU A 166 5.39 -14.56 -10.44
N VAL A 167 6.21 -14.15 -11.40
CA VAL A 167 7.47 -13.45 -11.13
C VAL A 167 7.22 -12.17 -10.33
N GLY A 168 6.23 -11.36 -10.73
CA GLY A 168 5.85 -10.15 -10.01
C GLY A 168 5.45 -10.43 -8.56
N ASN A 169 4.55 -11.38 -8.32
CA ASN A 169 4.11 -11.75 -6.98
C ASN A 169 5.26 -12.29 -6.11
N LEU A 170 6.17 -13.10 -6.67
CA LEU A 170 7.33 -13.62 -5.94
C LEU A 170 8.35 -12.51 -5.64
N SER A 171 8.56 -11.59 -6.58
CA SER A 171 9.44 -10.43 -6.39
C SER A 171 8.92 -9.52 -5.26
N TYR A 172 7.64 -9.15 -5.27
CA TYR A 172 7.04 -8.38 -4.17
C TYR A 172 7.17 -9.10 -2.82
N ARG A 173 6.92 -10.41 -2.79
CA ARG A 173 7.09 -11.22 -1.58
C ARG A 173 8.54 -11.26 -1.09
N SER A 174 9.51 -11.35 -2.01
CA SER A 174 10.95 -11.37 -1.67
C SER A 174 11.41 -10.00 -1.18
N ASN A 175 11.07 -8.93 -1.91
CA ASN A 175 11.39 -7.56 -1.53
C ASN A 175 10.82 -7.19 -0.16
N PHE A 176 9.64 -7.69 0.17
CA PHE A 176 9.03 -7.44 1.46
C PHE A 176 9.88 -7.98 2.64
N ARG A 177 10.61 -9.08 2.47
CA ARG A 177 11.56 -9.57 3.49
C ARG A 177 12.69 -8.57 3.75
N LEU A 178 13.13 -7.86 2.71
CA LEU A 178 14.14 -6.79 2.85
C LEU A 178 13.57 -5.61 3.63
N TYR A 179 12.31 -5.22 3.34
CA TYR A 179 11.62 -4.18 4.11
C TYR A 179 11.45 -4.55 5.59
N CYS A 180 11.17 -5.80 5.93
CA CYS A 180 11.09 -6.21 7.33
C CYS A 180 12.42 -5.99 8.09
N LYS A 181 13.57 -6.23 7.46
CA LYS A 181 14.88 -5.91 8.04
C LYS A 181 15.07 -4.40 8.15
N ALA A 182 14.77 -3.66 7.08
CA ALA A 182 14.87 -2.21 7.07
C ALA A 182 14.00 -1.53 8.14
N TYR A 183 12.84 -2.09 8.45
CA TYR A 183 11.98 -1.59 9.56
C TYR A 183 12.60 -1.84 10.93
N ALA A 184 13.27 -2.97 11.13
CA ALA A 184 13.98 -3.24 12.38
C ALA A 184 15.14 -2.24 12.57
N ASP A 185 15.94 -2.01 11.52
CA ASP A 185 17.04 -1.03 11.55
C ASP A 185 16.53 0.39 11.76
N PHE A 186 15.43 0.77 11.09
CA PHE A 186 14.77 2.06 11.24
C PHE A 186 14.31 2.31 12.68
N LYS A 187 13.71 1.31 13.33
CA LYS A 187 13.28 1.40 14.73
C LYS A 187 14.45 1.55 15.68
N CYS A 188 15.52 0.79 15.47
CA CYS A 188 16.73 0.87 16.29
C CYS A 188 17.35 2.27 16.21
N GLN A 189 17.48 2.84 15.00
CA GLN A 189 18.01 4.18 14.80
C GLN A 189 17.16 5.28 15.44
N ARG A 190 15.84 5.08 15.55
CA ARG A 190 14.94 6.02 16.22
C ARG A 190 15.00 5.93 17.75
N GLY A 191 15.15 4.73 18.31
CA GLY A 191 15.35 4.53 19.75
C GLY A 191 16.57 5.29 20.24
N ASN A 192 17.68 5.17 19.53
CA ASN A 192 18.95 5.84 19.89
C ASN A 192 18.97 7.39 19.73
N ARG A 193 17.92 7.99 19.13
CA ARG A 193 17.81 9.47 19.01
C ARG A 193 16.95 10.11 20.09
N HIS A 194 16.28 9.31 20.88
CA HIS A 194 15.39 9.78 21.96
C HIS A 194 15.93 9.50 23.37
N ASP A 195 17.10 8.81 23.45
CA ASP A 195 17.95 8.69 24.62
C ASP A 195 19.09 9.72 24.57
#